data_71e97f262d867648931a1c5a6cf2e739
#
_entry.id   71e97f262d867648931a1c5a6cf2e739
#
_cell.length_a   1.000
_cell.length_b   1.000
_cell.length_c   1.000
_cell.angle_alpha   90.00
_cell.angle_beta   90.00
_cell.angle_gamma   90.00
#
_symmetry.space_group_name_H-M   'P 1'
#
loop_
_entity.id
_entity.type
_entity.pdbx_description
1 polymer ?
#
loop_
_entity_poly.entity_id
_entity_poly.type
_entity_poly.pdbx_seq_one_letter_code
_entity_poly.pdbx_strand_id
1 'polypeptide(L)'
;MKVTDLTVAIIGDNPVVRIVTDADLCGYGAAESFKPYLKPHILYYKPFLLGQDPRDVERVMLGIRHRGAFKPWGSAVSAIEMALWDLAGKAAGTTRPPAIGW
;
A
#
# COMPACT_ATOMS: atom_id res chain seq x y z
N MET A 1 -8.98 -13.20 -2.99
CA MET A 1 -8.72 -11.78 -3.30
C MET A 1 -7.27 -11.61 -3.71
N LYS A 2 -7.04 -10.90 -4.79
CA LYS A 2 -5.69 -10.66 -5.31
C LYS A 2 -5.52 -9.19 -5.65
N VAL A 3 -4.32 -8.69 -5.46
CA VAL A 3 -3.95 -7.34 -5.90
C VAL A 3 -3.89 -7.33 -7.43
N THR A 4 -4.60 -6.40 -8.05
CA THR A 4 -4.64 -6.24 -9.50
C THR A 4 -3.92 -4.98 -9.97
N ASP A 5 -3.73 -4.00 -9.11
CA ASP A 5 -3.01 -2.78 -9.47
C ASP A 5 -2.50 -2.06 -8.22
N LEU A 6 -1.52 -1.20 -8.44
CA LEU A 6 -0.99 -0.28 -7.45
C LEU A 6 -0.75 1.04 -8.14
N THR A 7 -1.35 2.10 -7.62
CA THR A 7 -1.21 3.45 -8.16
C THR A 7 -0.75 4.40 -7.07
N VAL A 8 -0.09 5.46 -7.49
CA VAL A 8 0.37 6.50 -6.57
C VAL A 8 -0.02 7.85 -7.14
N ALA A 9 -0.60 8.69 -6.31
CA ALA A 9 -0.94 10.06 -6.66
C ALA A 9 -0.38 11.01 -5.61
N ILE A 10 0.00 12.20 -6.03
CA ILE A 10 0.38 13.25 -5.08
C ILE A 10 -0.90 14.02 -4.76
N ILE A 11 -1.35 13.91 -3.52
CA ILE A 11 -2.56 14.59 -3.06
C ILE A 11 -2.12 15.62 -2.01
N GLY A 12 -2.30 16.89 -2.33
CA GLY A 12 -1.65 17.94 -1.56
C GLY A 12 -0.15 17.79 -1.70
N ASP A 13 0.54 17.54 -0.61
CA ASP A 13 1.99 17.35 -0.60
C ASP A 13 2.40 15.91 -0.31
N ASN A 14 1.44 15.00 -0.23
CA ASN A 14 1.69 13.62 0.16
C ASN A 14 1.56 12.65 -1.01
N PRO A 15 2.56 11.79 -1.25
CA PRO A 15 2.35 10.62 -2.10
C PRO A 15 1.37 9.68 -1.42
N VAL A 16 0.33 9.34 -2.15
CA VAL A 16 -0.72 8.46 -1.66
C VAL A 16 -0.76 7.20 -2.51
N VAL A 17 -0.63 6.05 -1.87
CA VAL A 17 -0.70 4.77 -2.56
C VAL A 17 -2.12 4.22 -2.49
N ARG A 18 -2.58 3.68 -3.61
CA ARG A 18 -3.82 2.94 -3.67
C ARG A 18 -3.54 1.55 -4.20
N ILE A 19 -3.93 0.55 -3.43
CA ILE A 19 -3.85 -0.86 -3.84
C ILE A 19 -5.24 -1.31 -4.24
N VAL A 20 -5.37 -1.79 -5.48
CA VAL A 20 -6.64 -2.22 -6.06
C VAL A 20 -6.68 -3.74 -6.09
N THR A 21 -7.85 -4.31 -5.79
CA THR A 21 -8.03 -5.76 -5.79
C THR A 21 -9.14 -6.18 -6.76
N ASP A 22 -9.21 -7.46 -7.02
CA ASP A 22 -10.27 -8.06 -7.84
C ASP A 22 -11.60 -8.22 -7.09
N ALA A 23 -11.64 -7.84 -5.82
CA ALA A 23 -12.84 -7.95 -4.98
C ALA A 23 -13.56 -6.61 -4.80
N ASP A 24 -13.34 -5.64 -5.66
CA ASP A 24 -13.90 -4.28 -5.60
C ASP A 24 -13.55 -3.55 -4.31
N LEU A 25 -12.44 -3.90 -3.70
CA LEU A 25 -11.91 -3.23 -2.53
C LEU A 25 -10.59 -2.55 -2.88
N CYS A 26 -10.39 -1.37 -2.34
CA CYS A 26 -9.13 -0.63 -2.45
C CYS A 26 -8.61 -0.29 -1.06
N GLY A 27 -7.30 -0.30 -0.92
CA GLY A 27 -6.64 0.14 0.29
C GLY A 27 -5.77 1.35 0.03
N TYR A 28 -5.66 2.23 1.00
CA TYR A 28 -4.94 3.50 0.87
C TYR A 28 -3.90 3.65 1.96
N GLY A 29 -2.77 4.20 1.58
CA GLY A 29 -1.71 4.58 2.51
C GLY A 29 -1.06 5.87 2.05
N ALA A 30 -0.41 6.57 2.96
CA ALA A 30 0.25 7.82 2.65
C ALA A 30 1.71 7.79 3.07
N ALA A 31 2.58 8.34 2.23
CA ALA A 31 3.99 8.50 2.52
C ALA A 31 4.26 9.92 3.03
N GLU A 32 5.52 10.20 3.37
CA GLU A 32 5.91 11.50 3.91
C GLU A 32 5.64 12.62 2.92
N SER A 33 5.27 13.80 3.46
CA SER A 33 5.02 15.00 2.68
C SER A 33 6.30 15.52 2.02
N PHE A 34 6.15 16.24 0.91
CA PHE A 34 7.23 16.97 0.23
C PHE A 34 8.33 16.06 -0.31
N LYS A 35 8.07 14.79 -0.50
CA LYS A 35 9.05 13.84 -1.04
C LYS A 35 8.50 13.15 -2.28
N PRO A 36 8.39 13.88 -3.41
CA PRO A 36 7.80 13.30 -4.63
C PRO A 36 8.58 12.11 -5.19
N TYR A 37 9.85 12.00 -4.86
CA TYR A 37 10.67 10.85 -5.26
C TYR A 37 10.18 9.53 -4.65
N LEU A 38 9.32 9.59 -3.63
CA LEU A 38 8.73 8.39 -3.07
C LEU A 38 7.72 7.73 -4.02
N LYS A 39 7.15 8.50 -4.97
CA LYS A 39 6.23 7.93 -5.95
C LYS A 39 6.88 6.82 -6.77
N PRO A 40 8.01 7.04 -7.47
CA PRO A 40 8.67 5.96 -8.19
C PRO A 40 9.19 4.87 -7.25
N HIS A 41 9.57 5.20 -6.02
CA HIS A 41 10.02 4.22 -5.05
C HIS A 41 8.88 3.25 -4.67
N ILE A 42 7.69 3.78 -4.43
CA ILE A 42 6.52 2.95 -4.15
C ILE A 42 6.19 2.08 -5.36
N LEU A 43 6.19 2.66 -6.55
CA LEU A 43 5.87 1.94 -7.79
C LEU A 43 6.87 0.84 -8.10
N TYR A 44 8.10 0.95 -7.61
CA TYR A 44 9.10 -0.11 -7.73
C TYR A 44 8.60 -1.44 -7.17
N TYR A 45 7.80 -1.40 -6.12
CA TYR A 45 7.30 -2.61 -5.47
C TYR A 45 6.05 -3.19 -6.13
N LYS A 46 5.48 -2.52 -7.13
CA LYS A 46 4.27 -2.99 -7.79
C LYS A 46 4.37 -4.42 -8.30
N PRO A 47 5.45 -4.84 -9.00
CA PRO A 47 5.54 -6.21 -9.51
C PRO A 47 5.51 -7.27 -8.40
N PHE A 48 5.92 -6.90 -7.20
CA PHE A 48 5.97 -7.84 -6.07
C PHE A 48 4.64 -7.95 -5.33
N LEU A 49 3.72 -7.03 -5.62
CA LEU A 49 2.38 -7.01 -5.03
C LEU A 49 1.34 -7.65 -5.92
N LEU A 50 1.47 -7.49 -7.23
CA LEU A 50 0.47 -8.01 -8.16
C LEU A 50 0.29 -9.52 -7.98
N GLY A 51 -0.96 -9.95 -7.88
CA GLY A 51 -1.31 -11.36 -7.72
C GLY A 51 -1.24 -11.87 -6.28
N GLN A 52 -0.74 -11.08 -5.35
CA GLN A 52 -0.69 -11.46 -3.93
C GLN A 52 -2.05 -11.24 -3.27
N ASP A 53 -2.33 -12.01 -2.22
CA ASP A 53 -3.50 -11.78 -1.38
C ASP A 53 -3.17 -10.70 -0.35
N PRO A 54 -3.78 -9.51 -0.44
CA PRO A 54 -3.41 -8.40 0.44
C PRO A 54 -3.87 -8.59 1.89
N ARG A 55 -4.71 -9.59 2.15
CA ARG A 55 -5.15 -9.87 3.53
C ARG A 55 -4.04 -10.51 4.35
N ASP A 56 -3.10 -11.17 3.70
CA ASP A 56 -1.94 -11.78 4.35
C ASP A 56 -0.81 -10.75 4.41
N VAL A 57 -1.02 -9.70 5.21
CA VAL A 57 -0.16 -8.53 5.25
C VAL A 57 1.28 -8.87 5.61
N GLU A 58 1.47 -9.69 6.64
CA GLU A 58 2.81 -10.01 7.11
C GLU A 58 3.62 -10.75 6.05
N ARG A 59 3.00 -11.69 5.36
CA ARG A 59 3.65 -12.45 4.29
C ARG A 59 4.03 -11.54 3.13
N VAL A 60 3.12 -10.67 2.70
CA VAL A 60 3.38 -9.73 1.61
C VAL A 60 4.50 -8.78 1.99
N MET A 61 4.46 -8.25 3.20
CA MET A 61 5.48 -7.32 3.68
C MET A 61 6.84 -7.99 3.85
N LEU A 62 6.87 -9.25 4.24
CA LEU A 62 8.12 -9.99 4.31
C LEU A 62 8.78 -10.08 2.93
N GLY A 63 8.01 -10.36 1.90
CA GLY A 63 8.50 -10.39 0.53
C GLY A 63 9.03 -9.04 0.07
N ILE A 64 8.34 -7.96 0.40
CA ILE A 64 8.76 -6.60 0.06
C ILE A 64 10.07 -6.25 0.76
N ARG A 65 10.19 -6.56 2.04
CA ARG A 65 11.41 -6.28 2.81
C ARG A 65 12.60 -7.04 2.29
N HIS A 66 12.40 -8.25 1.79
CA HIS A 66 13.46 -9.04 1.17
C HIS A 66 13.96 -8.44 -0.14
N ARG A 67 13.15 -7.66 -0.82
CA ARG A 67 13.43 -7.15 -2.16
C ARG A 67 14.24 -5.86 -2.16
N GLY A 68 14.95 -5.55 -1.11
CA GLY A 68 15.89 -4.45 -1.14
C GLY A 68 15.55 -3.28 -0.25
N ALA A 69 14.71 -3.48 0.70
CA ALA A 69 14.48 -2.47 1.70
C ALA A 69 15.63 -2.50 2.69
N PHE A 70 16.65 -1.71 2.42
CA PHE A 70 17.71 -1.48 3.41
C PHE A 70 17.14 -0.97 4.72
N LYS A 71 16.00 -0.29 4.62
CA LYS A 71 15.28 0.23 5.76
C LYS A 71 13.88 -0.35 5.70
N PRO A 72 13.61 -1.44 6.42
CA PRO A 72 12.30 -2.08 6.38
C PRO A 72 11.16 -1.17 6.86
N TRP A 73 11.49 -0.08 7.51
CA TRP A 73 10.56 0.94 7.97
C TRP A 73 10.58 2.21 7.11
N GLY A 74 11.13 2.14 5.90
CA GLY A 74 11.15 3.27 4.99
C GLY A 74 9.75 3.76 4.65
N SER A 75 9.63 5.05 4.32
CA SER A 75 8.33 5.69 4.09
C SER A 75 7.51 5.00 2.99
N ALA A 76 8.13 4.62 1.89
CA ALA A 76 7.44 3.92 0.81
C ALA A 76 6.89 2.57 1.27
N VAL A 77 7.69 1.80 1.99
CA VAL A 77 7.31 0.48 2.51
C VAL A 77 6.19 0.64 3.54
N SER A 78 6.29 1.65 4.40
CA SER A 78 5.26 1.92 5.41
C SER A 78 3.94 2.31 4.78
N ALA A 79 3.95 3.08 3.70
CA ALA A 79 2.72 3.46 2.99
C ALA A 79 2.04 2.24 2.38
N ILE A 80 2.81 1.31 1.82
CA ILE A 80 2.29 0.06 1.28
C ILE A 80 1.69 -0.78 2.40
N GLU A 81 2.39 -0.90 3.51
CA GLU A 81 1.88 -1.67 4.66
C GLU A 81 0.58 -1.08 5.19
N MET A 82 0.50 0.24 5.30
CA MET A 82 -0.73 0.94 5.70
C MET A 82 -1.89 0.59 4.78
N ALA A 83 -1.66 0.60 3.46
CA ALA A 83 -2.69 0.25 2.48
C ALA A 83 -3.13 -1.21 2.59
N LEU A 84 -2.20 -2.12 2.89
CA LEU A 84 -2.53 -3.53 3.08
C LEU A 84 -3.38 -3.75 4.33
N TRP A 85 -3.04 -3.08 5.44
CA TRP A 85 -3.84 -3.18 6.66
C TRP A 85 -5.23 -2.57 6.47
N ASP A 86 -5.33 -1.49 5.70
CA ASP A 86 -6.62 -0.91 5.33
C ASP A 86 -7.48 -1.93 4.57
N LEU A 87 -6.89 -2.62 3.60
CA LEU A 87 -7.59 -3.67 2.84
C LEU A 87 -7.99 -4.84 3.73
N ALA A 88 -7.10 -5.28 4.61
CA ALA A 88 -7.40 -6.40 5.51
C ALA A 88 -8.58 -6.06 6.41
N GLY A 89 -8.64 -4.83 6.92
CA GLY A 89 -9.77 -4.37 7.71
C GLY A 89 -11.07 -4.35 6.92
N LYS A 90 -11.04 -3.83 5.71
CA LYS A 90 -12.22 -3.78 4.85
C LYS A 90 -12.71 -5.17 4.48
N ALA A 91 -11.79 -6.08 4.17
CA ALA A 91 -12.12 -7.45 3.83
C ALA A 91 -12.73 -8.21 5.00
N ALA A 92 -12.35 -7.87 6.22
CA ALA A 92 -12.92 -8.47 7.44
C ALA A 92 -14.28 -7.87 7.80
N GLY A 93 -14.78 -6.91 7.04
CA GLY A 93 -16.06 -6.27 7.30
C GLY A 93 -16.01 -5.24 8.42
N THR A 94 -14.84 -4.80 8.82
CA THR A 94 -14.74 -3.73 9.79
C THR A 94 -15.07 -2.42 9.08
N THR A 95 -16.18 -1.81 9.47
CA THR A 95 -16.69 -0.60 8.83
C THR A 95 -16.09 0.64 9.45
N ARG A 96 -14.80 0.65 9.64
CA ARG A 96 -14.19 1.87 10.13
C ARG A 96 -14.07 2.85 8.98
N PRO A 97 -14.62 4.07 9.10
CA PRO A 97 -14.39 5.08 8.07
C PRO A 97 -12.89 5.31 7.96
N PRO A 98 -12.38 5.50 6.74
CA PRO A 98 -10.95 5.74 6.60
C PRO A 98 -10.57 7.01 7.35
N ALA A 99 -9.52 6.91 8.13
CA ALA A 99 -9.02 8.02 8.92
C ALA A 99 -8.62 9.20 8.04
N ILE A 100 -8.48 9.00 6.75
CA ILE A 100 -7.94 9.96 5.81
C ILE A 100 -9.03 10.60 4.93
N GLY A 101 -10.27 10.18 5.05
CA GLY A 101 -11.38 10.86 4.39
C GLY A 101 -11.30 10.93 2.87
N TRP A 102 -10.93 9.90 2.22
CA TRP A 102 -10.89 9.84 0.76
C TRP A 102 -12.26 9.68 0.15
#